data_a59fc1a595eb3886092df20a361344e1
#
_entry.id   a59fc1a595eb3886092df20a361344e1
#
_cell.length_a   1.000
_cell.length_b   1.000
_cell.length_c   1.000
_cell.angle_alpha   90.00
_cell.angle_beta   90.00
_cell.angle_gamma   90.00
#
_symmetry.space_group_name_H-M   'P 1'
#
loop_
_entity.id
_entity.type
_entity.pdbx_description
1 polymer ?
#
loop_
_entity_poly.entity_id
_entity_poly.type
_entity_poly.pdbx_seq_one_letter_code
_entity_poly.pdbx_strand_id
1 'polypeptide(L)'
;MSTTTKIIQTTDIPKIKGGLPFLGHMIPFAKNPFIFMKKVSDQAGEVAQFKIFNQRMILLTGNDASKLFYRSSDEQLDQSAAYKLMTPIFGKGIVFDAPIQKKNEQLKMLMPALRMNAMRQHSGKIITEVEDMISDWGDSGEINLVEAMKQLTINTATHCLLGKEFRYELTNEFSDIYRDLEKGVNAIAYSFPNLPIPSFRKRDKARVRLHELVHKIIEKREASNDKHTDMFQMLIDTRYKDGTQLSSNDIAGMLVAAIFAGHHTSSGTSAWVLLELLKNPFHMKEVTQELDSLLGSDGNVTFQNLRETPKLENTLKEVLRLHPPLIVLMRQVAEDLLFKNHQIKKGDMVWASPPVTHRMAHLFRNPEVFDPDRYTPGREEDKNLMAYQPFGGGKHKCSGNAFAMFQIKSIYSILLRKYTFEFVDTPDTYVDDYGEMIVQPKSPCRIRYKRRTADTFISKYGTAGDQQEASSQCPAAPSTKAQPATTTTEATTNPTFYISIDKQLCQGHAMCAGESPELFNVSNNVATATVASPSVSMLEKAQCAANHCPNAAIKITTDHSSK
;
A
#
# COMPACT_ATOMS: atom_id res chain seq x y z
N MET A 1 31.64 28.02 29.31
CA MET A 1 30.17 28.00 29.17
C MET A 1 29.72 26.61 29.62
N SER A 2 29.09 26.55 30.80
CA SER A 2 28.61 25.29 31.38
C SER A 2 27.37 24.82 30.63
N THR A 3 27.46 23.74 29.87
CA THR A 3 26.33 23.07 29.25
C THR A 3 25.56 22.35 30.34
N THR A 4 24.50 22.95 30.83
CA THR A 4 23.55 22.32 31.75
C THR A 4 22.82 21.23 30.98
N THR A 5 23.25 19.99 31.13
CA THR A 5 22.55 18.80 30.64
C THR A 5 21.20 18.74 31.37
N LYS A 6 20.10 19.14 30.71
CA LYS A 6 18.75 18.93 31.25
C LYS A 6 18.53 17.44 31.46
N ILE A 7 18.52 17.00 32.71
CA ILE A 7 18.11 15.65 33.09
C ILE A 7 16.62 15.53 32.76
N ILE A 8 16.29 14.81 31.69
CA ILE A 8 14.90 14.50 31.35
C ILE A 8 14.42 13.46 32.37
N GLN A 9 13.50 13.85 33.25
CA GLN A 9 12.83 12.90 34.13
C GLN A 9 11.98 11.96 33.26
N THR A 10 12.37 10.70 33.19
CA THR A 10 11.62 9.66 32.49
C THR A 10 10.46 9.17 33.33
N THR A 11 9.31 8.99 32.69
CA THR A 11 8.11 8.42 33.32
C THR A 11 7.84 7.02 32.74
N ASP A 12 7.18 6.19 33.51
CA ASP A 12 6.75 4.87 33.03
C ASP A 12 5.72 5.01 31.92
N ILE A 13 5.80 4.11 30.92
CA ILE A 13 4.78 4.01 29.87
C ILE A 13 3.47 3.53 30.50
N PRO A 14 2.32 4.18 30.22
CA PRO A 14 1.02 3.78 30.75
C PRO A 14 0.72 2.29 30.51
N LYS A 15 0.38 1.58 31.56
CA LYS A 15 0.07 0.13 31.53
C LYS A 15 -1.43 -0.10 31.42
N ILE A 16 -1.82 -0.94 30.47
CA ILE A 16 -3.20 -1.40 30.36
C ILE A 16 -3.46 -2.49 31.40
N LYS A 17 -4.55 -2.33 32.15
CA LYS A 17 -5.01 -3.30 33.15
C LYS A 17 -5.80 -4.45 32.51
N GLY A 18 -5.94 -5.58 33.20
CA GLY A 18 -6.81 -6.69 32.81
C GLY A 18 -6.10 -7.82 32.05
N GLY A 19 -4.77 -7.82 32.00
CA GLY A 19 -4.01 -8.96 31.49
C GLY A 19 -4.06 -10.17 32.43
N LEU A 20 -4.28 -11.37 31.86
CA LEU A 20 -4.26 -12.63 32.60
C LEU A 20 -2.83 -13.08 32.91
N PRO A 21 -2.61 -13.84 34.01
CA PRO A 21 -1.32 -14.49 34.24
C PRO A 21 -0.88 -15.31 33.02
N PHE A 22 0.40 -15.27 32.65
CA PHE A 22 1.03 -15.94 31.50
C PHE A 22 0.52 -15.52 30.13
N LEU A 23 -0.78 -15.33 29.93
CA LEU A 23 -1.39 -14.97 28.63
C LEU A 23 -1.34 -13.46 28.34
N GLY A 24 -1.23 -12.63 29.37
CA GLY A 24 -1.35 -11.18 29.20
C GLY A 24 -2.72 -10.81 28.59
N HIS A 25 -2.70 -10.06 27.50
CA HIS A 25 -3.90 -9.60 26.78
C HIS A 25 -4.17 -10.40 25.50
N MET A 26 -3.64 -11.63 25.39
CA MET A 26 -3.78 -12.46 24.19
C MET A 26 -5.24 -12.71 23.82
N ILE A 27 -6.11 -12.98 24.80
CA ILE A 27 -7.53 -13.29 24.52
C ILE A 27 -8.28 -12.12 23.89
N PRO A 28 -8.30 -10.90 24.48
CA PRO A 28 -8.97 -9.76 23.84
C PRO A 28 -8.33 -9.39 22.50
N PHE A 29 -7.02 -9.54 22.34
CA PHE A 29 -6.33 -9.32 21.08
C PHE A 29 -6.77 -10.34 20.02
N ALA A 30 -6.78 -11.63 20.32
CA ALA A 30 -7.20 -12.67 19.38
C ALA A 30 -8.68 -12.56 18.99
N LYS A 31 -9.54 -12.07 19.89
CA LYS A 31 -10.97 -11.88 19.61
C LYS A 31 -11.22 -10.78 18.57
N ASN A 32 -10.61 -9.64 18.74
CA ASN A 32 -10.62 -8.53 17.75
C ASN A 32 -9.42 -7.62 18.02
N PRO A 33 -8.34 -7.77 17.23
CA PRO A 33 -7.10 -7.02 17.43
C PRO A 33 -7.27 -5.51 17.22
N PHE A 34 -8.12 -5.10 16.27
CA PHE A 34 -8.37 -3.68 16.03
C PHE A 34 -9.09 -3.01 17.21
N ILE A 35 -10.21 -3.58 17.66
CA ILE A 35 -10.95 -3.04 18.82
C ILE A 35 -10.08 -3.02 20.06
N PHE A 36 -9.28 -4.07 20.28
CA PHE A 36 -8.35 -4.10 21.40
C PHE A 36 -7.34 -2.95 21.34
N MET A 37 -6.64 -2.77 20.23
CA MET A 37 -5.65 -1.71 20.07
C MET A 37 -6.27 -0.31 20.14
N LYS A 38 -7.46 -0.13 19.57
CA LYS A 38 -8.22 1.12 19.69
C LYS A 38 -8.51 1.45 21.15
N LYS A 39 -9.03 0.48 21.91
CA LYS A 39 -9.27 0.64 23.35
C LYS A 39 -7.99 0.96 24.13
N VAL A 40 -6.88 0.32 23.79
CA VAL A 40 -5.56 0.59 24.41
C VAL A 40 -5.14 2.05 24.14
N SER A 41 -5.27 2.51 22.91
CA SER A 41 -4.96 3.89 22.53
C SER A 41 -5.89 4.92 23.18
N ASP A 42 -7.20 4.65 23.23
CA ASP A 42 -8.19 5.54 23.85
C ASP A 42 -7.94 5.71 25.36
N GLN A 43 -7.43 4.67 26.04
CA GLN A 43 -7.13 4.69 27.48
C GLN A 43 -5.80 5.33 27.84
N ALA A 44 -4.78 5.17 27.00
CA ALA A 44 -3.41 5.51 27.36
C ALA A 44 -2.77 6.58 26.43
N GLY A 45 -3.45 6.99 25.37
CA GLY A 45 -2.94 7.96 24.42
C GLY A 45 -1.98 7.36 23.38
N GLU A 46 -1.01 8.16 22.94
CA GLU A 46 -0.13 7.83 21.81
C GLU A 46 0.87 6.69 22.08
N VAL A 47 1.19 6.43 23.37
CA VAL A 47 2.08 5.34 23.78
C VAL A 47 1.46 4.56 24.93
N ALA A 48 1.38 3.25 24.79
CA ALA A 48 0.81 2.37 25.79
C ALA A 48 1.60 1.06 25.86
N GLN A 49 1.65 0.43 27.06
CA GLN A 49 2.22 -0.90 27.18
C GLN A 49 1.17 -1.92 27.63
N PHE A 50 1.25 -3.08 27.02
CA PHE A 50 0.48 -4.27 27.38
C PHE A 50 1.34 -5.52 27.22
N LYS A 51 0.82 -6.69 27.53
CA LYS A 51 1.55 -7.95 27.38
C LYS A 51 0.80 -8.90 26.47
N ILE A 52 1.52 -9.59 25.60
CA ILE A 52 1.07 -10.80 24.91
C ILE A 52 2.01 -11.92 25.35
N PHE A 53 1.46 -12.93 26.00
CA PHE A 53 2.24 -13.87 26.79
C PHE A 53 3.16 -13.11 27.77
N ASN A 54 4.42 -13.48 27.84
CA ASN A 54 5.41 -12.81 28.69
C ASN A 54 6.12 -11.63 28.00
N GLN A 55 5.80 -11.36 26.73
CA GLN A 55 6.46 -10.29 25.99
C GLN A 55 5.78 -8.95 26.24
N ARG A 56 6.59 -7.93 26.51
CA ARG A 56 6.16 -6.54 26.63
C ARG A 56 5.98 -5.96 25.24
N MET A 57 4.76 -5.45 24.98
CA MET A 57 4.37 -4.79 23.76
C MET A 57 4.18 -3.31 24.02
N ILE A 58 4.71 -2.47 23.16
CA ILE A 58 4.54 -1.03 23.19
C ILE A 58 3.73 -0.63 21.94
N LEU A 59 2.49 -0.18 22.14
CA LEU A 59 1.65 0.36 21.07
C LEU A 59 1.99 1.83 20.87
N LEU A 60 2.26 2.19 19.63
CA LEU A 60 2.47 3.56 19.17
C LEU A 60 1.35 3.93 18.18
N THR A 61 0.59 4.99 18.49
CA THR A 61 -0.52 5.50 17.67
C THR A 61 -0.49 7.03 17.62
N GLY A 62 -1.06 7.61 16.57
CA GLY A 62 -1.06 9.05 16.38
C GLY A 62 0.19 9.57 15.65
N ASN A 63 0.23 10.88 15.43
CA ASN A 63 1.20 11.51 14.53
C ASN A 63 2.65 11.44 15.04
N ASP A 64 2.90 11.79 16.29
CA ASP A 64 4.26 11.85 16.84
C ASP A 64 4.83 10.45 17.07
N ALA A 65 4.02 9.53 17.56
CA ALA A 65 4.42 8.14 17.76
C ALA A 65 4.71 7.44 16.43
N SER A 66 3.90 7.71 15.40
CA SER A 66 4.16 7.26 14.03
C SER A 66 5.49 7.80 13.49
N LYS A 67 5.78 9.08 13.76
CA LYS A 67 7.05 9.70 13.37
C LYS A 67 8.26 8.98 14.00
N LEU A 68 8.19 8.64 15.28
CA LEU A 68 9.21 7.82 15.92
C LEU A 68 9.36 6.47 15.21
N PHE A 69 8.24 5.72 15.04
CA PHE A 69 8.27 4.38 14.47
C PHE A 69 8.83 4.33 13.06
N TYR A 70 8.40 5.26 12.18
CA TYR A 70 8.78 5.22 10.76
C TYR A 70 10.12 5.88 10.44
N ARG A 71 10.62 6.77 11.31
CA ARG A 71 11.90 7.45 11.11
C ARG A 71 13.08 6.81 11.84
N SER A 72 12.81 5.91 12.78
CA SER A 72 13.88 5.16 13.45
C SER A 72 14.63 4.28 12.44
N SER A 73 15.94 4.18 12.63
CA SER A 73 16.80 3.33 11.82
C SER A 73 16.63 1.84 12.13
N ASP A 74 17.16 0.96 11.28
CA ASP A 74 17.11 -0.49 11.51
C ASP A 74 17.96 -0.92 12.72
N GLU A 75 18.97 -0.12 13.06
CA GLU A 75 19.82 -0.31 14.23
C GLU A 75 19.05 0.02 15.54
N GLN A 76 18.02 0.85 15.45
CA GLN A 76 17.15 1.21 16.57
C GLN A 76 15.92 0.31 16.65
N LEU A 77 15.25 0.07 15.54
CA LEU A 77 14.02 -0.71 15.43
C LEU A 77 14.16 -1.81 14.37
N ASP A 78 14.52 -3.02 14.80
CA ASP A 78 14.75 -4.16 13.92
C ASP A 78 13.45 -4.84 13.48
N GLN A 79 13.31 -5.03 12.16
CA GLN A 79 12.21 -5.81 11.57
C GLN A 79 12.48 -7.32 11.63
N SER A 80 13.73 -7.76 11.53
CA SER A 80 14.09 -9.17 11.32
C SER A 80 13.57 -10.03 12.45
N ALA A 81 13.70 -9.56 13.70
CA ALA A 81 13.21 -10.26 14.88
C ALA A 81 11.67 -10.45 14.87
N ALA A 82 10.93 -9.45 14.36
CA ALA A 82 9.47 -9.48 14.32
C ALA A 82 8.92 -10.40 13.22
N TYR A 83 9.66 -10.61 12.14
CA TYR A 83 9.20 -11.36 10.96
C TYR A 83 9.94 -12.69 10.73
N LYS A 84 10.53 -13.28 11.77
CA LYS A 84 11.19 -14.61 11.71
C LYS A 84 10.29 -15.73 11.17
N LEU A 85 8.97 -15.61 11.33
CA LEU A 85 8.02 -16.56 10.77
C LEU A 85 8.09 -16.67 9.24
N MET A 86 8.64 -15.67 8.55
CA MET A 86 8.76 -15.67 7.10
C MET A 86 10.04 -16.37 6.61
N THR A 87 11.01 -16.61 7.48
CA THR A 87 12.27 -17.31 7.09
C THR A 87 12.05 -18.67 6.45
N PRO A 88 11.15 -19.57 6.94
CA PRO A 88 10.91 -20.84 6.28
C PRO A 88 10.25 -20.74 4.90
N ILE A 89 9.65 -19.60 4.57
CA ILE A 89 8.95 -19.33 3.30
C ILE A 89 9.89 -18.66 2.30
N PHE A 90 10.53 -17.58 2.70
CA PHE A 90 11.42 -16.83 1.81
C PHE A 90 12.80 -17.49 1.67
N GLY A 91 13.26 -18.18 2.69
CA GLY A 91 14.56 -18.81 2.77
C GLY A 91 15.54 -18.07 3.69
N LYS A 92 16.57 -18.80 4.11
CA LYS A 92 17.67 -18.23 4.91
C LYS A 92 18.46 -17.21 4.10
N GLY A 93 18.83 -16.10 4.74
CA GLY A 93 19.58 -15.02 4.12
C GLY A 93 18.78 -14.18 3.12
N ILE A 94 17.44 -14.29 3.13
CA ILE A 94 16.54 -13.57 2.24
C ILE A 94 15.66 -12.59 3.01
N VAL A 95 15.62 -11.35 2.56
CA VAL A 95 14.80 -10.24 3.08
C VAL A 95 14.89 -10.15 4.61
N PHE A 96 13.91 -10.67 5.37
CA PHE A 96 13.87 -10.53 6.83
C PHE A 96 14.93 -11.35 7.58
N ASP A 97 15.48 -12.39 6.97
CA ASP A 97 16.55 -13.21 7.55
C ASP A 97 17.96 -12.74 7.11
N ALA A 98 18.04 -11.83 6.16
CA ALA A 98 19.31 -11.29 5.68
C ALA A 98 19.88 -10.22 6.63
N PRO A 99 21.21 -10.11 6.76
CA PRO A 99 21.83 -8.94 7.39
C PRO A 99 21.32 -7.64 6.75
N ILE A 100 21.23 -6.55 7.52
CA ILE A 100 20.61 -5.27 7.11
C ILE A 100 21.14 -4.79 5.75
N GLN A 101 22.45 -4.89 5.51
CA GLN A 101 23.06 -4.45 4.25
C GLN A 101 22.57 -5.30 3.06
N LYS A 102 22.62 -6.64 3.19
CA LYS A 102 22.13 -7.57 2.15
C LYS A 102 20.63 -7.42 1.92
N LYS A 103 19.82 -7.29 2.99
CA LYS A 103 18.38 -7.00 2.90
C LYS A 103 18.12 -5.75 2.06
N ASN A 104 18.84 -4.67 2.33
CA ASN A 104 18.67 -3.42 1.60
C ASN A 104 19.05 -3.55 0.12
N GLU A 105 20.05 -4.36 -0.22
CA GLU A 105 20.39 -4.67 -1.61
C GLU A 105 19.30 -5.47 -2.29
N GLN A 106 18.82 -6.54 -1.67
CA GLN A 106 17.75 -7.38 -2.20
C GLN A 106 16.48 -6.57 -2.47
N LEU A 107 16.04 -5.74 -1.52
CA LEU A 107 14.86 -4.88 -1.71
C LEU A 107 15.06 -3.86 -2.84
N LYS A 108 16.27 -3.30 -2.99
CA LYS A 108 16.59 -2.40 -4.11
C LYS A 108 16.54 -3.09 -5.47
N MET A 109 16.91 -4.37 -5.54
CA MET A 109 16.86 -5.16 -6.78
C MET A 109 15.42 -5.39 -7.26
N LEU A 110 14.43 -5.41 -6.37
CA LEU A 110 13.01 -5.54 -6.72
C LEU A 110 12.38 -4.22 -7.23
N MET A 111 12.94 -3.07 -6.83
CA MET A 111 12.36 -1.76 -7.10
C MET A 111 12.12 -1.43 -8.58
N PRO A 112 13.01 -1.75 -9.53
CA PRO A 112 12.79 -1.40 -10.95
C PRO A 112 11.49 -1.96 -11.52
N ALA A 113 11.13 -3.20 -11.16
CA ALA A 113 9.90 -3.84 -11.61
C ALA A 113 8.61 -3.25 -10.99
N LEU A 114 8.74 -2.51 -9.88
CA LEU A 114 7.63 -1.95 -9.11
C LEU A 114 7.45 -0.44 -9.29
N ARG A 115 8.35 0.20 -10.07
CA ARG A 115 8.31 1.65 -10.33
C ARG A 115 7.24 2.01 -11.37
N MET A 116 6.86 3.29 -11.39
CA MET A 116 5.86 3.82 -12.31
C MET A 116 6.18 3.52 -13.80
N ASN A 117 7.46 3.55 -14.19
CA ASN A 117 7.85 3.23 -15.58
C ASN A 117 7.53 1.77 -15.96
N ALA A 118 7.65 0.83 -15.01
CA ALA A 118 7.27 -0.56 -15.23
C ALA A 118 5.75 -0.73 -15.36
N MET A 119 4.93 0.16 -14.76
CA MET A 119 3.47 0.10 -14.83
C MET A 119 2.96 0.23 -16.27
N ARG A 120 3.67 0.97 -17.13
CA ARG A 120 3.33 1.05 -18.54
C ARG A 120 3.43 -0.32 -19.25
N GLN A 121 4.45 -1.11 -18.88
CA GLN A 121 4.62 -2.47 -19.41
C GLN A 121 3.64 -3.46 -18.77
N HIS A 122 3.30 -3.26 -17.49
CA HIS A 122 2.35 -4.11 -16.77
C HIS A 122 0.90 -3.86 -17.17
N SER A 123 0.57 -2.67 -17.67
CA SER A 123 -0.80 -2.24 -17.99
C SER A 123 -1.54 -3.26 -18.86
N GLY A 124 -0.97 -3.63 -20.00
CA GLY A 124 -1.58 -4.61 -20.91
C GLY A 124 -1.81 -5.97 -20.26
N LYS A 125 -0.82 -6.45 -19.46
CA LYS A 125 -0.93 -7.72 -18.76
C LYS A 125 -2.06 -7.71 -17.72
N ILE A 126 -2.18 -6.63 -16.94
CA ILE A 126 -3.25 -6.48 -15.93
C ILE A 126 -4.61 -6.46 -16.60
N ILE A 127 -4.77 -5.71 -17.69
CA ILE A 127 -6.01 -5.65 -18.47
C ILE A 127 -6.39 -7.03 -18.98
N THR A 128 -5.45 -7.76 -19.60
CA THR A 128 -5.66 -9.13 -20.08
C THR A 128 -6.16 -10.04 -18.94
N GLU A 129 -5.55 -10.01 -17.76
CA GLU A 129 -5.98 -10.86 -16.64
C GLU A 129 -7.39 -10.51 -16.13
N VAL A 130 -7.79 -9.23 -16.15
CA VAL A 130 -9.16 -8.83 -15.80
C VAL A 130 -10.15 -9.30 -16.88
N GLU A 131 -9.83 -9.13 -18.15
CA GLU A 131 -10.67 -9.58 -19.26
C GLU A 131 -10.81 -11.11 -19.26
N ASP A 132 -9.73 -11.84 -19.03
CA ASP A 132 -9.74 -13.30 -18.89
C ASP A 132 -10.65 -13.73 -17.72
N MET A 133 -10.56 -13.08 -16.55
CA MET A 133 -11.41 -13.40 -15.40
C MET A 133 -12.90 -13.24 -15.72
N ILE A 134 -13.28 -12.20 -16.45
CA ILE A 134 -14.68 -11.92 -16.76
C ILE A 134 -15.16 -12.57 -18.06
N SER A 135 -14.29 -13.24 -18.81
CA SER A 135 -14.67 -13.92 -20.08
C SER A 135 -15.74 -14.98 -19.88
N ASP A 136 -15.68 -15.67 -18.74
CA ASP A 136 -16.65 -16.70 -18.35
C ASP A 136 -17.89 -16.13 -17.64
N TRP A 137 -17.93 -14.81 -17.40
CA TRP A 137 -19.10 -14.16 -16.80
C TRP A 137 -20.18 -13.97 -17.88
N GLY A 138 -21.36 -14.51 -17.61
CA GLY A 138 -22.52 -14.25 -18.48
C GLY A 138 -23.10 -12.85 -18.26
N ASP A 139 -24.37 -12.68 -18.67
CA ASP A 139 -25.06 -11.42 -18.50
C ASP A 139 -25.43 -11.13 -17.03
N SER A 140 -25.53 -12.16 -16.21
CA SER A 140 -25.74 -12.04 -14.75
C SER A 140 -25.29 -13.30 -14.02
N GLY A 141 -24.91 -13.15 -12.76
CA GLY A 141 -24.52 -14.26 -11.90
C GLY A 141 -24.14 -13.81 -10.50
N GLU A 142 -23.65 -14.75 -9.71
CA GLU A 142 -23.12 -14.52 -8.36
C GLU A 142 -21.68 -15.00 -8.28
N ILE A 143 -20.86 -14.24 -7.53
CA ILE A 143 -19.46 -14.60 -7.27
C ILE A 143 -19.16 -14.48 -5.77
N ASN A 144 -18.17 -15.23 -5.29
CA ASN A 144 -17.47 -14.91 -4.06
C ASN A 144 -16.38 -13.90 -4.39
N LEU A 145 -16.62 -12.63 -4.04
CA LEU A 145 -15.76 -11.51 -4.41
C LEU A 145 -14.32 -11.68 -3.91
N VAL A 146 -14.13 -12.14 -2.68
CA VAL A 146 -12.78 -12.33 -2.12
C VAL A 146 -12.01 -13.37 -2.90
N GLU A 147 -12.62 -14.49 -3.23
CA GLU A 147 -11.96 -15.56 -4.00
C GLU A 147 -11.66 -15.13 -5.45
N ALA A 148 -12.60 -14.40 -6.09
CA ALA A 148 -12.37 -13.85 -7.41
C ALA A 148 -11.20 -12.85 -7.42
N MET A 149 -11.13 -11.96 -6.43
CA MET A 149 -10.03 -11.00 -6.31
C MET A 149 -8.69 -11.69 -5.96
N LYS A 150 -8.69 -12.74 -5.13
CA LYS A 150 -7.49 -13.55 -4.86
C LYS A 150 -6.96 -14.18 -6.15
N GLN A 151 -7.82 -14.83 -6.91
CA GLN A 151 -7.40 -15.47 -8.17
C GLN A 151 -6.88 -14.44 -9.17
N LEU A 152 -7.55 -13.30 -9.31
CA LEU A 152 -7.13 -12.22 -10.21
C LEU A 152 -5.78 -11.64 -9.79
N THR A 153 -5.59 -11.33 -8.50
CA THR A 153 -4.36 -10.68 -8.05
C THR A 153 -3.15 -11.60 -8.09
N ILE A 154 -3.30 -12.91 -7.84
CA ILE A 154 -2.19 -13.84 -8.01
C ILE A 154 -1.83 -14.03 -9.48
N ASN A 155 -2.82 -14.15 -10.37
CA ASN A 155 -2.58 -14.23 -11.81
C ASN A 155 -1.86 -13.00 -12.32
N THR A 156 -2.33 -11.82 -11.94
CA THR A 156 -1.73 -10.53 -12.34
C THR A 156 -0.29 -10.40 -11.83
N ALA A 157 -0.05 -10.71 -10.55
CA ALA A 157 1.29 -10.66 -9.98
C ALA A 157 2.23 -11.65 -10.66
N THR A 158 1.77 -12.87 -10.91
CA THR A 158 2.54 -13.91 -11.60
C THR A 158 2.87 -13.48 -13.03
N HIS A 159 1.89 -13.01 -13.80
CA HIS A 159 2.09 -12.56 -15.18
C HIS A 159 3.02 -11.33 -15.27
N CYS A 160 2.85 -10.35 -14.37
CA CYS A 160 3.65 -9.13 -14.40
C CYS A 160 5.08 -9.35 -13.91
N LEU A 161 5.27 -10.12 -12.83
CA LEU A 161 6.53 -10.18 -12.11
C LEU A 161 7.34 -11.45 -12.44
N LEU A 162 6.71 -12.61 -12.55
CA LEU A 162 7.41 -13.88 -12.79
C LEU A 162 7.52 -14.25 -14.27
N GLY A 163 6.62 -13.75 -15.11
CA GLY A 163 6.62 -14.02 -16.53
C GLY A 163 5.62 -15.10 -16.98
N LYS A 164 5.67 -15.39 -18.28
CA LYS A 164 4.69 -16.24 -18.97
C LYS A 164 4.77 -17.72 -18.51
N GLU A 165 5.96 -18.20 -18.20
CA GLU A 165 6.17 -19.59 -17.79
C GLU A 165 5.37 -19.90 -16.53
N PHE A 166 5.47 -19.07 -15.51
CA PHE A 166 4.73 -19.24 -14.26
C PHE A 166 3.21 -19.03 -14.44
N ARG A 167 2.82 -18.11 -15.33
CA ARG A 167 1.40 -17.80 -15.53
C ARG A 167 0.66 -18.81 -16.37
N TYR A 168 1.27 -19.35 -17.40
CA TYR A 168 0.57 -20.18 -18.39
C TYR A 168 1.05 -21.64 -18.44
N GLU A 169 2.35 -21.92 -18.24
CA GLU A 169 2.89 -23.27 -18.34
C GLU A 169 2.85 -24.01 -16.99
N LEU A 170 3.05 -23.28 -15.88
CA LEU A 170 3.24 -23.85 -14.53
C LEU A 170 2.16 -23.43 -13.54
N THR A 171 1.03 -22.93 -14.01
CA THR A 171 -0.03 -22.32 -13.18
C THR A 171 -0.47 -23.23 -12.04
N ASN A 172 -0.78 -24.48 -12.32
CA ASN A 172 -1.27 -25.43 -11.32
C ASN A 172 -0.18 -25.80 -10.31
N GLU A 173 1.03 -26.10 -10.78
CA GLU A 173 2.15 -26.46 -9.92
C GLU A 173 2.54 -25.30 -9.01
N PHE A 174 2.66 -24.07 -9.56
CA PHE A 174 2.97 -22.90 -8.79
C PHE A 174 1.87 -22.56 -7.78
N SER A 175 0.60 -22.68 -8.15
CA SER A 175 -0.54 -22.43 -7.26
C SER A 175 -0.56 -23.41 -6.08
N ASP A 176 -0.24 -24.68 -6.30
CA ASP A 176 -0.13 -25.69 -5.23
C ASP A 176 1.03 -25.38 -4.29
N ILE A 177 2.19 -25.05 -4.84
CA ILE A 177 3.36 -24.63 -4.07
C ILE A 177 3.02 -23.39 -3.23
N TYR A 178 2.44 -22.37 -3.84
CA TYR A 178 2.09 -21.13 -3.19
C TYR A 178 1.10 -21.34 -2.03
N ARG A 179 0.04 -22.10 -2.26
CA ARG A 179 -0.96 -22.45 -1.23
C ARG A 179 -0.35 -23.19 -0.03
N ASP A 180 0.59 -24.11 -0.27
CA ASP A 180 1.26 -24.84 0.80
C ASP A 180 2.23 -23.95 1.60
N LEU A 181 2.90 -22.99 0.94
CA LEU A 181 3.71 -21.96 1.60
C LEU A 181 2.83 -21.05 2.47
N GLU A 182 1.71 -20.61 1.94
CA GLU A 182 0.76 -19.71 2.58
C GLU A 182 0.18 -20.31 3.88
N LYS A 183 -0.24 -21.56 3.86
CA LYS A 183 -0.72 -22.29 5.06
C LYS A 183 0.32 -22.41 6.16
N GLY A 184 1.58 -22.13 5.87
CA GLY A 184 2.66 -22.02 6.83
C GLY A 184 2.68 -20.69 7.59
N VAL A 185 1.91 -19.68 7.16
CA VAL A 185 1.81 -18.37 7.81
C VAL A 185 0.60 -18.35 8.72
N ASN A 186 0.78 -18.58 10.02
CA ASN A 186 -0.31 -18.59 10.99
C ASN A 186 0.18 -18.15 12.38
N ALA A 187 -0.73 -18.00 13.33
CA ALA A 187 -0.41 -17.55 14.70
C ALA A 187 0.61 -18.46 15.43
N ILE A 188 0.63 -19.77 15.11
CA ILE A 188 1.60 -20.70 15.70
C ILE A 188 3.00 -20.41 15.15
N ALA A 189 3.11 -20.11 13.85
CA ALA A 189 4.38 -19.79 13.21
C ALA A 189 5.05 -18.55 13.81
N TYR A 190 4.27 -17.60 14.33
CA TYR A 190 4.82 -16.42 14.98
C TYR A 190 5.71 -16.75 16.19
N SER A 191 5.25 -17.69 17.04
CA SER A 191 6.01 -18.10 18.25
C SER A 191 6.92 -19.29 17.99
N PHE A 192 6.52 -20.21 17.11
CA PHE A 192 7.17 -21.50 16.89
C PHE A 192 7.22 -21.87 15.40
N PRO A 193 7.99 -21.14 14.57
CA PRO A 193 7.96 -21.31 13.10
C PRO A 193 8.49 -22.68 12.60
N ASN A 194 9.18 -23.42 13.45
CA ASN A 194 9.85 -24.68 13.10
C ASN A 194 9.24 -25.93 13.77
N LEU A 195 7.99 -25.84 14.28
CA LEU A 195 7.32 -27.02 14.83
C LEU A 195 7.10 -28.09 13.75
N PRO A 196 7.28 -29.38 14.04
CA PRO A 196 7.12 -30.47 13.07
C PRO A 196 5.64 -30.86 12.84
N ILE A 197 4.75 -29.87 12.66
CA ILE A 197 3.34 -30.09 12.38
C ILE A 197 3.08 -30.31 10.87
N PRO A 198 1.98 -30.96 10.48
CA PRO A 198 1.72 -31.31 9.06
C PRO A 198 1.74 -30.11 8.11
N SER A 199 1.18 -28.96 8.49
CA SER A 199 1.18 -27.76 7.67
C SER A 199 2.59 -27.23 7.42
N PHE A 200 3.46 -27.23 8.45
CA PHE A 200 4.85 -26.75 8.30
C PHE A 200 5.71 -27.73 7.48
N ARG A 201 5.48 -29.04 7.60
CA ARG A 201 6.14 -30.01 6.73
C ARG A 201 5.75 -29.85 5.26
N LYS A 202 4.48 -29.52 4.96
CA LYS A 202 4.03 -29.19 3.59
C LYS A 202 4.68 -27.91 3.10
N ARG A 203 4.68 -26.84 3.90
CA ARG A 203 5.38 -25.60 3.61
C ARG A 203 6.85 -25.82 3.25
N ASP A 204 7.57 -26.58 4.07
CA ASP A 204 9.00 -26.83 3.88
C ASP A 204 9.27 -27.62 2.60
N LYS A 205 8.43 -28.61 2.27
CA LYS A 205 8.47 -29.33 0.98
C LYS A 205 8.16 -28.39 -0.19
N ALA A 206 7.14 -27.54 -0.05
CA ALA A 206 6.78 -26.57 -1.07
C ALA A 206 7.92 -25.58 -1.34
N ARG A 207 8.66 -25.17 -0.31
CA ARG A 207 9.84 -24.31 -0.47
C ARG A 207 10.96 -24.97 -1.28
N VAL A 208 11.20 -26.28 -1.08
CA VAL A 208 12.16 -27.05 -1.90
C VAL A 208 11.69 -27.14 -3.35
N ARG A 209 10.42 -27.52 -3.57
CA ARG A 209 9.84 -27.56 -4.93
C ARG A 209 9.91 -26.22 -5.65
N LEU A 210 9.65 -25.10 -4.95
CA LEU A 210 9.79 -23.76 -5.52
C LEU A 210 11.22 -23.50 -6.00
N HIS A 211 12.21 -23.87 -5.19
CA HIS A 211 13.61 -23.68 -5.54
C HIS A 211 13.99 -24.50 -6.80
N GLU A 212 13.56 -25.76 -6.85
CA GLU A 212 13.78 -26.64 -8.01
C GLU A 212 13.10 -26.11 -9.27
N LEU A 213 11.88 -25.59 -9.14
CA LEU A 213 11.12 -25.00 -10.23
C LEU A 213 11.82 -23.75 -10.79
N VAL A 214 12.22 -22.85 -9.90
CA VAL A 214 12.98 -21.62 -10.28
C VAL A 214 14.30 -21.99 -10.96
N HIS A 215 15.02 -22.97 -10.46
CA HIS A 215 16.28 -23.42 -11.05
C HIS A 215 16.09 -23.93 -12.48
N LYS A 216 15.09 -24.80 -12.72
CA LYS A 216 14.76 -25.29 -14.07
C LYS A 216 14.42 -24.18 -15.05
N ILE A 217 13.71 -23.14 -14.60
CA ILE A 217 13.35 -22.03 -15.48
C ILE A 217 14.59 -21.16 -15.78
N ILE A 218 15.48 -20.96 -14.81
CA ILE A 218 16.76 -20.27 -15.05
C ILE A 218 17.53 -21.01 -16.15
N GLU A 219 17.74 -22.33 -16.03
CA GLU A 219 18.43 -23.13 -17.04
C GLU A 219 17.74 -23.05 -18.41
N LYS A 220 16.38 -23.11 -18.45
CA LYS A 220 15.60 -22.97 -19.69
C LYS A 220 15.85 -21.61 -20.35
N ARG A 221 15.85 -20.52 -19.57
CA ARG A 221 16.08 -19.16 -20.08
C ARG A 221 17.51 -18.92 -20.54
N GLU A 222 18.49 -19.45 -19.82
CA GLU A 222 19.91 -19.38 -20.21
C GLU A 222 20.21 -20.15 -21.50
N ALA A 223 19.46 -21.23 -21.76
CA ALA A 223 19.59 -22.03 -22.98
C ALA A 223 18.77 -21.44 -24.16
N SER A 224 17.86 -20.49 -23.93
CA SER A 224 17.03 -19.84 -24.95
C SER A 224 17.64 -18.51 -25.41
N ASN A 225 17.35 -18.15 -26.67
CA ASN A 225 17.64 -16.81 -27.19
C ASN A 225 16.48 -15.83 -26.99
N ASP A 226 15.43 -16.21 -26.26
CA ASP A 226 14.26 -15.38 -26.04
C ASP A 226 14.60 -14.21 -25.12
N LYS A 227 14.12 -13.03 -25.48
CA LYS A 227 14.28 -11.84 -24.63
C LYS A 227 13.13 -11.74 -23.63
N HIS A 228 13.46 -11.87 -22.36
CA HIS A 228 12.53 -11.66 -21.26
C HIS A 228 12.77 -10.28 -20.62
N THR A 229 11.68 -9.61 -20.20
CA THR A 229 11.74 -8.26 -19.60
C THR A 229 11.03 -8.19 -18.24
N ASP A 230 10.67 -9.34 -17.69
CA ASP A 230 10.03 -9.46 -16.37
C ASP A 230 11.03 -9.32 -15.21
N MET A 231 10.49 -9.24 -13.99
CA MET A 231 11.33 -9.12 -12.79
C MET A 231 12.20 -10.36 -12.59
N PHE A 232 11.75 -11.53 -13.01
CA PHE A 232 12.52 -12.75 -12.87
C PHE A 232 13.81 -12.67 -13.70
N GLN A 233 13.72 -12.26 -14.96
CA GLN A 233 14.91 -12.06 -15.80
C GLN A 233 15.85 -11.01 -15.21
N MET A 234 15.28 -9.90 -14.76
CA MET A 234 16.05 -8.85 -14.12
C MET A 234 16.84 -9.37 -12.91
N LEU A 235 16.29 -10.28 -12.12
CA LEU A 235 17.00 -10.90 -10.99
C LEU A 235 18.09 -11.85 -11.45
N ILE A 236 17.89 -12.62 -12.54
CA ILE A 236 18.94 -13.48 -13.14
C ILE A 236 20.14 -12.65 -13.56
N ASP A 237 19.89 -11.49 -14.17
CA ASP A 237 20.94 -10.61 -14.72
C ASP A 237 21.64 -9.75 -13.64
N THR A 238 21.03 -9.66 -12.44
CA THR A 238 21.51 -8.78 -11.35
C THR A 238 22.60 -9.46 -10.52
N ARG A 239 23.52 -8.64 -9.99
CA ARG A 239 24.57 -9.05 -9.07
C ARG A 239 24.52 -8.22 -7.80
N TYR A 240 24.99 -8.79 -6.69
CA TYR A 240 25.29 -8.06 -5.48
C TYR A 240 26.42 -7.05 -5.72
N LYS A 241 26.58 -6.09 -4.83
CA LYS A 241 27.62 -5.05 -4.94
C LYS A 241 29.05 -5.59 -4.92
N ASP A 242 29.26 -6.74 -4.31
CA ASP A 242 30.55 -7.45 -4.31
C ASP A 242 30.83 -8.22 -5.61
N GLY A 243 29.92 -8.12 -6.60
CA GLY A 243 30.01 -8.83 -7.87
C GLY A 243 29.42 -10.24 -7.86
N THR A 244 29.01 -10.77 -6.71
CA THR A 244 28.43 -12.12 -6.60
C THR A 244 27.08 -12.18 -7.32
N GLN A 245 26.87 -13.22 -8.11
CA GLN A 245 25.58 -13.49 -8.75
C GLN A 245 24.54 -13.97 -7.73
N LEU A 246 23.27 -13.62 -7.94
CA LEU A 246 22.18 -14.18 -7.12
C LEU A 246 22.08 -15.68 -7.35
N SER A 247 22.03 -16.45 -6.27
CA SER A 247 21.74 -17.87 -6.36
C SER A 247 20.27 -18.12 -6.73
N SER A 248 19.96 -19.28 -7.29
CA SER A 248 18.56 -19.69 -7.52
C SER A 248 17.71 -19.66 -6.23
N ASN A 249 18.34 -19.88 -5.06
CA ASN A 249 17.66 -19.71 -3.76
C ASN A 249 17.38 -18.26 -3.44
N ASP A 250 18.32 -17.32 -3.71
CA ASP A 250 18.07 -15.88 -3.53
C ASP A 250 16.91 -15.43 -4.43
N ILE A 251 16.96 -15.80 -5.71
CA ILE A 251 15.93 -15.47 -6.70
C ILE A 251 14.56 -16.04 -6.27
N ALA A 252 14.48 -17.33 -5.97
CA ALA A 252 13.23 -17.97 -5.55
C ALA A 252 12.63 -17.30 -4.30
N GLY A 253 13.47 -16.97 -3.31
CA GLY A 253 13.05 -16.31 -2.10
C GLY A 253 12.56 -14.88 -2.33
N MET A 254 13.23 -14.12 -3.17
CA MET A 254 12.83 -12.75 -3.50
C MET A 254 11.55 -12.70 -4.33
N LEU A 255 11.36 -13.64 -5.28
CA LEU A 255 10.15 -13.75 -6.08
C LEU A 255 8.94 -14.10 -5.21
N VAL A 256 9.07 -15.11 -4.34
CA VAL A 256 7.95 -15.47 -3.46
C VAL A 256 7.65 -14.36 -2.45
N ALA A 257 8.66 -13.65 -1.96
CA ALA A 257 8.44 -12.50 -1.08
C ALA A 257 7.65 -11.39 -1.78
N ALA A 258 7.95 -11.10 -3.06
CA ALA A 258 7.21 -10.11 -3.85
C ALA A 258 5.74 -10.51 -4.07
N ILE A 259 5.48 -11.78 -4.40
CA ILE A 259 4.11 -12.31 -4.58
C ILE A 259 3.33 -12.27 -3.25
N PHE A 260 3.92 -12.75 -2.14
CA PHE A 260 3.29 -12.70 -0.82
C PHE A 260 2.91 -11.28 -0.41
N ALA A 261 3.79 -10.31 -0.68
CA ALA A 261 3.52 -8.91 -0.35
C ALA A 261 2.37 -8.33 -1.18
N GLY A 262 2.24 -8.70 -2.46
CA GLY A 262 1.29 -8.09 -3.41
C GLY A 262 -0.06 -8.80 -3.52
N HIS A 263 -0.15 -10.09 -3.22
CA HIS A 263 -1.35 -10.88 -3.46
C HIS A 263 -2.49 -10.55 -2.48
N HIS A 264 -2.34 -10.91 -1.21
CA HIS A 264 -3.44 -10.77 -0.22
C HIS A 264 -3.79 -9.32 0.10
N THR A 265 -2.79 -8.44 0.15
CA THR A 265 -3.02 -7.02 0.40
C THR A 265 -3.85 -6.39 -0.71
N SER A 266 -3.56 -6.72 -1.97
CA SER A 266 -4.30 -6.20 -3.12
C SER A 266 -5.69 -6.84 -3.27
N SER A 267 -5.84 -8.15 -3.03
CA SER A 267 -7.14 -8.83 -3.15
C SER A 267 -8.14 -8.35 -2.09
N GLY A 268 -7.71 -8.24 -0.83
CA GLY A 268 -8.55 -7.73 0.25
C GLY A 268 -8.95 -6.26 0.02
N THR A 269 -7.99 -5.42 -0.38
CA THR A 269 -8.29 -4.01 -0.71
C THR A 269 -9.24 -3.90 -1.91
N SER A 270 -9.02 -4.70 -2.98
CA SER A 270 -9.95 -4.73 -4.12
C SER A 270 -11.36 -5.09 -3.69
N ALA A 271 -11.52 -6.15 -2.89
CA ALA A 271 -12.84 -6.54 -2.41
C ALA A 271 -13.53 -5.41 -1.61
N TRP A 272 -12.80 -4.74 -0.71
CA TRP A 272 -13.33 -3.61 0.04
C TRP A 272 -13.70 -2.41 -0.83
N VAL A 273 -13.02 -2.15 -1.94
CA VAL A 273 -13.40 -1.06 -2.87
C VAL A 273 -14.83 -1.26 -3.38
N LEU A 274 -15.17 -2.47 -3.83
CA LEU A 274 -16.53 -2.73 -4.31
C LEU A 274 -17.57 -2.67 -3.19
N LEU A 275 -17.26 -3.26 -2.02
CA LEU A 275 -18.16 -3.27 -0.89
C LEU A 275 -18.47 -1.86 -0.38
N GLU A 276 -17.45 -1.00 -0.26
CA GLU A 276 -17.67 0.39 0.17
C GLU A 276 -18.40 1.22 -0.89
N LEU A 277 -18.14 1.01 -2.17
CA LEU A 277 -18.92 1.65 -3.23
C LEU A 277 -20.38 1.20 -3.23
N LEU A 278 -20.65 -0.08 -2.96
CA LEU A 278 -22.03 -0.59 -2.84
C LEU A 278 -22.76 -0.06 -1.60
N LYS A 279 -22.07 0.16 -0.49
CA LYS A 279 -22.61 0.81 0.71
C LYS A 279 -22.87 2.30 0.48
N ASN A 280 -22.16 2.92 -0.46
CA ASN A 280 -22.20 4.36 -0.73
C ASN A 280 -22.59 4.65 -2.19
N PRO A 281 -23.87 4.51 -2.60
CA PRO A 281 -24.32 4.62 -3.99
C PRO A 281 -23.99 5.96 -4.66
N PHE A 282 -23.92 7.04 -3.90
CA PHE A 282 -23.51 8.35 -4.40
C PHE A 282 -22.08 8.30 -4.98
N HIS A 283 -21.12 7.79 -4.23
CA HIS A 283 -19.74 7.66 -4.70
C HIS A 283 -19.58 6.61 -5.80
N MET A 284 -20.38 5.54 -5.76
CA MET A 284 -20.44 4.56 -6.88
C MET A 284 -20.82 5.25 -8.18
N LYS A 285 -21.87 6.11 -8.15
CA LYS A 285 -22.32 6.89 -9.32
C LYS A 285 -21.19 7.81 -9.81
N GLU A 286 -20.57 8.57 -8.92
CA GLU A 286 -19.50 9.50 -9.29
C GLU A 286 -18.30 8.81 -9.94
N VAL A 287 -17.83 7.70 -9.35
CA VAL A 287 -16.72 6.91 -9.92
C VAL A 287 -17.10 6.32 -11.27
N THR A 288 -18.31 5.81 -11.41
CA THR A 288 -18.76 5.24 -12.69
C THR A 288 -18.86 6.31 -13.78
N GLN A 289 -19.38 7.49 -13.45
CA GLN A 289 -19.45 8.63 -14.39
C GLN A 289 -18.06 9.14 -14.79
N GLU A 290 -17.12 9.21 -13.85
CA GLU A 290 -15.72 9.54 -14.16
C GLU A 290 -15.13 8.56 -15.17
N LEU A 291 -15.29 7.26 -14.96
CA LEU A 291 -14.77 6.22 -15.82
C LEU A 291 -15.43 6.24 -17.22
N ASP A 292 -16.74 6.42 -17.28
CA ASP A 292 -17.48 6.52 -18.55
C ASP A 292 -17.06 7.76 -19.35
N SER A 293 -16.84 8.90 -18.67
CA SER A 293 -16.41 10.15 -19.30
C SER A 293 -14.99 10.08 -19.86
N LEU A 294 -14.08 9.43 -19.12
CA LEU A 294 -12.66 9.33 -19.50
C LEU A 294 -12.40 8.29 -20.59
N LEU A 295 -13.16 7.21 -20.58
CA LEU A 295 -12.88 6.04 -21.42
C LEU A 295 -13.81 5.94 -22.62
N GLY A 296 -14.94 6.65 -22.63
CA GLY A 296 -15.93 6.58 -23.71
C GLY A 296 -16.57 5.19 -23.87
N SER A 297 -17.40 5.00 -24.91
CA SER A 297 -18.08 3.73 -25.18
C SER A 297 -17.12 2.61 -25.60
N ASP A 298 -16.07 2.96 -26.35
CA ASP A 298 -15.12 2.01 -26.97
C ASP A 298 -13.77 1.98 -26.24
N GLY A 299 -13.69 2.63 -25.08
CA GLY A 299 -12.46 3.03 -24.45
C GLY A 299 -11.59 1.90 -23.95
N ASN A 300 -10.45 1.80 -24.54
CA ASN A 300 -9.39 0.98 -24.00
C ASN A 300 -8.82 1.61 -22.73
N VAL A 301 -8.79 0.84 -21.66
CA VAL A 301 -8.07 1.22 -20.44
C VAL A 301 -6.58 1.32 -20.78
N THR A 302 -5.99 2.47 -20.57
CA THR A 302 -4.57 2.73 -20.84
C THR A 302 -3.86 3.21 -19.57
N PHE A 303 -2.55 3.08 -19.56
CA PHE A 303 -1.74 3.63 -18.49
C PHE A 303 -2.01 5.13 -18.27
N GLN A 304 -2.21 5.90 -19.34
CA GLN A 304 -2.39 7.35 -19.24
C GLN A 304 -3.75 7.72 -18.64
N ASN A 305 -4.84 7.16 -19.15
CA ASN A 305 -6.17 7.54 -18.65
C ASN A 305 -6.45 7.04 -17.22
N LEU A 306 -5.81 5.95 -16.77
CA LEU A 306 -5.89 5.53 -15.37
C LEU A 306 -5.24 6.53 -14.39
N ARG A 307 -4.37 7.39 -14.85
CA ARG A 307 -3.81 8.47 -14.02
C ARG A 307 -4.79 9.62 -13.79
N GLU A 308 -5.79 9.72 -14.65
CA GLU A 308 -6.79 10.79 -14.67
C GLU A 308 -8.12 10.35 -14.04
N THR A 309 -8.08 9.44 -13.04
CA THR A 309 -9.24 8.95 -12.29
C THR A 309 -9.19 9.37 -10.81
N PRO A 310 -9.30 10.67 -10.49
CA PRO A 310 -9.17 11.16 -9.12
C PRO A 310 -10.25 10.64 -8.17
N LYS A 311 -11.50 10.43 -8.63
CA LYS A 311 -12.59 9.91 -7.78
C LYS A 311 -12.34 8.44 -7.41
N LEU A 312 -11.96 7.62 -8.39
CA LEU A 312 -11.56 6.22 -8.12
C LEU A 312 -10.32 6.15 -7.23
N GLU A 313 -9.34 7.03 -7.43
CA GLU A 313 -8.14 7.10 -6.59
C GLU A 313 -8.47 7.50 -5.16
N ASN A 314 -9.30 8.51 -4.96
CA ASN A 314 -9.73 8.95 -3.63
C ASN A 314 -10.58 7.88 -2.93
N THR A 315 -11.44 7.16 -3.67
CA THR A 315 -12.16 5.97 -3.19
C THR A 315 -11.18 4.93 -2.66
N LEU A 316 -10.16 4.60 -3.42
CA LEU A 316 -9.14 3.63 -3.01
C LEU A 316 -8.34 4.10 -1.80
N LYS A 317 -7.99 5.38 -1.73
CA LYS A 317 -7.36 5.98 -0.54
C LYS A 317 -8.24 5.83 0.70
N GLU A 318 -9.55 6.07 0.57
CA GLU A 318 -10.48 5.99 1.69
C GLU A 318 -10.71 4.54 2.16
N VAL A 319 -10.80 3.61 1.22
CA VAL A 319 -10.81 2.18 1.55
C VAL A 319 -9.56 1.78 2.33
N LEU A 320 -8.39 2.19 1.88
CA LEU A 320 -7.12 1.90 2.58
C LEU A 320 -7.03 2.57 3.95
N ARG A 321 -7.72 3.68 4.18
CA ARG A 321 -7.82 4.32 5.51
C ARG A 321 -8.69 3.50 6.44
N LEU A 322 -9.86 3.07 5.97
CA LEU A 322 -10.85 2.32 6.77
C LEU A 322 -10.48 0.84 6.93
N HIS A 323 -9.98 0.22 5.87
CA HIS A 323 -9.69 -1.22 5.79
C HIS A 323 -8.24 -1.48 5.38
N PRO A 324 -7.23 -0.95 6.13
CA PRO A 324 -5.85 -1.24 5.80
C PRO A 324 -5.57 -2.74 6.00
N PRO A 325 -4.99 -3.42 5.01
CA PRO A 325 -4.76 -4.86 5.08
C PRO A 325 -3.80 -5.28 6.21
N LEU A 326 -2.89 -4.40 6.61
CA LEU A 326 -1.99 -4.60 7.73
C LEU A 326 -2.41 -3.71 8.91
N ILE A 327 -2.97 -4.33 9.95
CA ILE A 327 -3.45 -3.61 11.14
C ILE A 327 -2.37 -3.34 12.18
N VAL A 328 -1.24 -4.05 12.09
CA VAL A 328 -0.09 -3.92 12.97
C VAL A 328 1.19 -4.02 12.16
N LEU A 329 2.09 -3.07 12.36
CA LEU A 329 3.47 -3.15 11.93
C LEU A 329 4.35 -3.32 13.16
N MET A 330 5.26 -4.30 13.12
CA MET A 330 6.02 -4.71 14.30
C MET A 330 7.52 -4.50 14.12
N ARG A 331 8.19 -4.10 15.20
CA ARG A 331 9.66 -4.02 15.27
C ARG A 331 10.15 -4.32 16.66
N GLN A 332 11.31 -4.94 16.79
CA GLN A 332 11.98 -5.10 18.06
C GLN A 332 12.93 -3.93 18.33
N VAL A 333 12.93 -3.42 19.53
CA VAL A 333 13.84 -2.36 19.98
C VAL A 333 15.24 -2.96 20.14
N ALA A 334 16.18 -2.49 19.33
CA ALA A 334 17.58 -2.92 19.36
C ALA A 334 18.46 -2.04 20.27
N GLU A 335 18.06 -0.78 20.46
CA GLU A 335 18.69 0.20 21.36
C GLU A 335 17.59 0.97 22.10
N ASP A 336 17.86 1.38 23.35
CA ASP A 336 16.92 2.15 24.15
C ASP A 336 16.48 3.42 23.40
N LEU A 337 15.16 3.67 23.36
CA LEU A 337 14.56 4.82 22.70
C LEU A 337 13.83 5.70 23.70
N LEU A 338 13.77 6.99 23.41
CA LEU A 338 12.97 7.95 24.17
C LEU A 338 11.83 8.48 23.30
N PHE A 339 10.59 8.31 23.76
CA PHE A 339 9.41 8.95 23.17
C PHE A 339 8.82 9.95 24.18
N LYS A 340 8.92 11.24 23.86
CA LYS A 340 8.61 12.31 24.82
C LYS A 340 9.43 12.09 26.11
N ASN A 341 8.79 11.75 27.22
CA ASN A 341 9.43 11.42 28.50
C ASN A 341 9.38 9.93 28.86
N HIS A 342 8.95 9.06 27.93
CA HIS A 342 8.82 7.62 28.15
C HIS A 342 10.00 6.86 27.57
N GLN A 343 10.62 6.02 28.37
CA GLN A 343 11.69 5.13 27.91
C GLN A 343 11.14 3.83 27.36
N ILE A 344 11.46 3.52 26.10
CA ILE A 344 11.19 2.26 25.43
C ILE A 344 12.50 1.47 25.45
N LYS A 345 12.53 0.30 26.08
CA LYS A 345 13.76 -0.43 26.37
C LYS A 345 14.14 -1.39 25.25
N LYS A 346 15.43 -1.60 25.10
CA LYS A 346 15.96 -2.70 24.29
C LYS A 346 15.27 -4.03 24.63
N GLY A 347 14.85 -4.76 23.59
CA GLY A 347 14.13 -6.02 23.71
C GLY A 347 12.60 -5.88 23.72
N ASP A 348 12.05 -4.68 23.94
CA ASP A 348 10.62 -4.44 23.78
C ASP A 348 10.18 -4.69 22.33
N MET A 349 8.92 -5.11 22.14
CA MET A 349 8.30 -5.19 20.83
C MET A 349 7.42 -3.96 20.61
N VAL A 350 7.76 -3.13 19.65
CA VAL A 350 7.00 -1.93 19.30
C VAL A 350 6.05 -2.23 18.17
N TRP A 351 4.80 -1.82 18.35
CA TRP A 351 3.71 -1.95 17.38
C TRP A 351 3.21 -0.58 16.94
N ALA A 352 3.12 -0.35 15.65
CA ALA A 352 2.37 0.76 15.07
C ALA A 352 1.09 0.23 14.44
N SER A 353 -0.05 0.89 14.72
CA SER A 353 -1.35 0.49 14.19
C SER A 353 -1.92 1.57 13.27
N PRO A 354 -1.77 1.41 11.94
CA PRO A 354 -2.39 2.33 10.98
C PRO A 354 -3.90 2.50 11.19
N PRO A 355 -4.73 1.44 11.30
CA PRO A 355 -6.18 1.63 11.42
C PRO A 355 -6.62 2.38 12.68
N VAL A 356 -5.86 2.29 13.77
CA VAL A 356 -6.14 3.09 14.98
C VAL A 356 -5.80 4.56 14.74
N THR A 357 -4.63 4.84 14.17
CA THR A 357 -4.20 6.21 13.82
C THR A 357 -5.16 6.85 12.80
N HIS A 358 -5.58 6.10 11.77
CA HIS A 358 -6.50 6.54 10.73
C HIS A 358 -7.92 6.87 11.24
N ARG A 359 -8.26 6.46 12.48
CA ARG A 359 -9.56 6.73 13.10
C ARG A 359 -9.51 7.71 14.27
N MET A 360 -8.43 8.43 14.43
CA MET A 360 -8.34 9.50 15.45
C MET A 360 -9.06 10.76 14.96
N ALA A 361 -10.05 11.22 15.71
CA ALA A 361 -10.90 12.35 15.34
C ALA A 361 -10.15 13.70 15.19
N HIS A 362 -9.01 13.85 15.88
CA HIS A 362 -8.15 15.03 15.74
C HIS A 362 -7.24 14.98 14.50
N LEU A 363 -7.14 13.83 13.82
CA LEU A 363 -6.38 13.65 12.58
C LEU A 363 -7.26 13.58 11.34
N PHE A 364 -8.46 12.98 11.47
CA PHE A 364 -9.42 12.81 10.38
C PHE A 364 -10.81 13.24 10.84
N ARG A 365 -11.44 14.12 10.07
CA ARG A 365 -12.80 14.56 10.36
C ARG A 365 -13.79 13.42 10.14
N ASN A 366 -14.71 13.17 11.10
CA ASN A 366 -15.67 12.06 11.05
C ASN A 366 -15.00 10.73 10.64
N PRO A 367 -14.06 10.20 11.45
CA PRO A 367 -13.11 9.17 11.01
C PRO A 367 -13.76 7.82 10.69
N GLU A 368 -14.98 7.54 11.18
CA GLU A 368 -15.71 6.29 10.90
C GLU A 368 -16.54 6.36 9.61
N VAL A 369 -16.70 7.55 9.01
CA VAL A 369 -17.49 7.75 7.78
C VAL A 369 -16.61 7.53 6.56
N PHE A 370 -17.14 6.77 5.59
CA PHE A 370 -16.54 6.63 4.26
C PHE A 370 -16.75 7.94 3.48
N ASP A 371 -15.68 8.65 3.21
CA ASP A 371 -15.72 10.00 2.62
C ASP A 371 -14.48 10.23 1.73
N PRO A 372 -14.51 9.81 0.47
CA PRO A 372 -13.42 10.01 -0.49
C PRO A 372 -13.08 11.49 -0.75
N ASP A 373 -14.02 12.40 -0.48
CA ASP A 373 -13.81 13.83 -0.71
C ASP A 373 -12.84 14.47 0.29
N ARG A 374 -12.46 13.75 1.37
CA ARG A 374 -11.42 14.22 2.30
C ARG A 374 -10.04 14.42 1.65
N TYR A 375 -9.83 13.88 0.45
CA TYR A 375 -8.59 13.98 -0.31
C TYR A 375 -8.65 15.03 -1.43
N THR A 376 -9.77 15.71 -1.59
CA THR A 376 -9.93 16.77 -2.59
C THR A 376 -9.20 18.06 -2.20
N PRO A 377 -8.91 18.95 -3.15
CA PRO A 377 -8.31 20.25 -2.86
C PRO A 377 -9.08 21.03 -1.77
N GLY A 378 -8.35 21.54 -0.79
CA GLY A 378 -8.90 22.27 0.35
C GLY A 378 -9.19 21.42 1.60
N ARG A 379 -9.25 20.08 1.47
CA ARG A 379 -9.29 19.17 2.63
C ARG A 379 -7.99 18.40 2.80
N GLU A 380 -7.55 17.66 1.80
CA GLU A 380 -6.22 17.04 1.68
C GLU A 380 -5.71 16.35 2.95
N GLU A 381 -6.60 15.60 3.63
CA GLU A 381 -6.31 14.94 4.91
C GLU A 381 -5.19 13.88 4.81
N ASP A 382 -4.84 13.43 3.60
CA ASP A 382 -3.71 12.53 3.32
C ASP A 382 -2.34 13.21 3.27
N LYS A 383 -2.29 14.55 3.23
CA LYS A 383 -1.01 15.30 3.23
C LYS A 383 -0.25 15.17 4.55
N ASN A 384 -0.93 14.86 5.66
CA ASN A 384 -0.24 14.49 6.89
C ASN A 384 0.27 13.05 6.79
N LEU A 385 1.47 12.88 6.26
CA LEU A 385 2.09 11.57 6.02
C LEU A 385 2.33 10.73 7.28
N MET A 386 2.30 11.34 8.47
CA MET A 386 2.43 10.60 9.73
C MET A 386 1.07 10.20 10.30
N ALA A 387 -0.01 10.75 9.79
CA ALA A 387 -1.38 10.36 10.09
C ALA A 387 -1.93 9.34 9.08
N TYR A 388 -1.73 9.60 7.77
CA TYR A 388 -2.21 8.73 6.69
C TYR A 388 -1.09 7.81 6.20
N GLN A 389 -1.13 6.52 6.59
CA GLN A 389 -0.04 5.57 6.40
C GLN A 389 -0.49 4.18 5.92
N PRO A 390 -1.35 4.09 4.91
CA PRO A 390 -1.85 2.78 4.46
C PRO A 390 -0.75 1.89 3.87
N PHE A 391 0.33 2.51 3.39
CA PHE A 391 1.51 1.84 2.84
C PHE A 391 2.73 1.92 3.78
N GLY A 392 2.51 2.25 5.05
CA GLY A 392 3.59 2.52 5.99
C GLY A 392 4.34 3.82 5.67
N GLY A 393 5.52 3.99 6.25
CA GLY A 393 6.31 5.21 6.10
C GLY A 393 7.81 5.00 6.27
N GLY A 394 8.59 6.03 6.01
CA GLY A 394 10.04 6.03 6.17
C GLY A 394 10.74 5.04 5.24
N LYS A 395 11.88 4.51 5.70
CA LYS A 395 12.74 3.58 4.95
C LYS A 395 12.02 2.30 4.50
N HIS A 396 11.02 1.85 5.25
CA HIS A 396 10.26 0.62 5.00
C HIS A 396 8.85 0.86 4.43
N LYS A 397 8.63 2.01 3.79
CA LYS A 397 7.40 2.25 3.05
C LYS A 397 7.25 1.19 1.95
N CYS A 398 6.02 0.76 1.70
CA CYS A 398 5.72 -0.25 0.69
C CYS A 398 6.29 0.14 -0.67
N SER A 399 7.14 -0.72 -1.23
CA SER A 399 7.74 -0.54 -2.55
C SER A 399 6.75 -0.81 -3.69
N GLY A 400 5.68 -1.58 -3.41
CA GLY A 400 4.65 -1.96 -4.38
C GLY A 400 3.44 -1.02 -4.42
N ASN A 401 3.47 0.14 -3.74
CA ASN A 401 2.32 1.04 -3.67
C ASN A 401 1.81 1.47 -5.05
N ALA A 402 2.70 1.83 -5.96
CA ALA A 402 2.34 2.22 -7.33
C ALA A 402 1.71 1.05 -8.10
N PHE A 403 2.26 -0.15 -7.96
CA PHE A 403 1.71 -1.36 -8.57
C PHE A 403 0.30 -1.67 -8.02
N ALA A 404 0.12 -1.66 -6.70
CA ALA A 404 -1.17 -1.95 -6.06
C ALA A 404 -2.25 -0.95 -6.48
N MET A 405 -1.96 0.36 -6.41
CA MET A 405 -2.89 1.41 -6.83
C MET A 405 -3.26 1.27 -8.30
N PHE A 406 -2.27 1.05 -9.16
CA PHE A 406 -2.49 0.89 -10.59
C PHE A 406 -3.31 -0.36 -10.91
N GLN A 407 -2.98 -1.51 -10.30
CA GLN A 407 -3.70 -2.78 -10.46
C GLN A 407 -5.18 -2.63 -10.09
N ILE A 408 -5.48 -2.08 -8.93
CA ILE A 408 -6.86 -1.96 -8.45
C ILE A 408 -7.65 -0.95 -9.29
N LYS A 409 -7.03 0.16 -9.70
CA LYS A 409 -7.65 1.13 -10.63
C LYS A 409 -7.97 0.46 -11.97
N SER A 410 -7.07 -0.36 -12.52
CA SER A 410 -7.33 -1.13 -13.75
C SER A 410 -8.51 -2.08 -13.60
N ILE A 411 -8.57 -2.83 -12.51
CA ILE A 411 -9.66 -3.77 -12.22
C ILE A 411 -11.01 -3.04 -12.25
N TYR A 412 -11.14 -1.96 -11.48
CA TYR A 412 -12.43 -1.27 -11.38
C TYR A 412 -12.78 -0.41 -12.59
N SER A 413 -11.79 0.06 -13.34
CA SER A 413 -12.05 0.72 -14.63
C SER A 413 -12.66 -0.23 -15.68
N ILE A 414 -12.44 -1.53 -15.56
CA ILE A 414 -13.08 -2.53 -16.42
C ILE A 414 -14.40 -3.00 -15.81
N LEU A 415 -14.39 -3.43 -14.56
CA LEU A 415 -15.55 -4.04 -13.92
C LEU A 415 -16.75 -3.09 -13.84
N LEU A 416 -16.57 -1.83 -13.39
CA LEU A 416 -17.66 -0.87 -13.22
C LEU A 416 -18.22 -0.36 -14.56
N ARG A 417 -17.49 -0.47 -15.63
CA ARG A 417 -17.98 -0.15 -16.99
C ARG A 417 -18.77 -1.30 -17.62
N LYS A 418 -18.39 -2.54 -17.32
CA LYS A 418 -19.01 -3.73 -17.93
C LYS A 418 -20.17 -4.30 -17.13
N TYR A 419 -20.17 -4.09 -15.80
CA TYR A 419 -21.15 -4.69 -14.90
C TYR A 419 -21.68 -3.72 -13.85
N THR A 420 -22.91 -3.94 -13.42
CA THR A 420 -23.47 -3.42 -12.16
C THR A 420 -23.39 -4.52 -11.12
N PHE A 421 -23.30 -4.12 -9.84
CA PHE A 421 -23.13 -5.04 -8.73
C PHE A 421 -24.16 -4.80 -7.65
N GLU A 422 -24.52 -5.84 -6.90
CA GLU A 422 -25.44 -5.80 -5.77
C GLU A 422 -25.00 -6.76 -4.67
N PHE A 423 -25.31 -6.41 -3.42
CA PHE A 423 -25.16 -7.34 -2.32
C PHE A 423 -26.12 -8.52 -2.48
N VAL A 424 -25.64 -9.73 -2.18
CA VAL A 424 -26.48 -10.93 -2.03
C VAL A 424 -26.99 -11.03 -0.60
N ASP A 425 -26.09 -10.77 0.36
CA ASP A 425 -26.41 -10.81 1.79
C ASP A 425 -26.67 -9.39 2.32
N THR A 426 -27.15 -9.26 3.55
CA THR A 426 -27.35 -7.97 4.20
C THR A 426 -26.02 -7.20 4.31
N PRO A 427 -25.96 -5.89 3.96
CA PRO A 427 -24.72 -5.12 3.92
C PRO A 427 -23.87 -5.16 5.20
N ASP A 428 -24.50 -5.25 6.37
CA ASP A 428 -23.81 -5.29 7.67
C ASP A 428 -23.09 -6.63 7.95
N THR A 429 -23.32 -7.66 7.15
CA THR A 429 -22.62 -8.95 7.27
C THR A 429 -21.24 -8.94 6.64
N TYR A 430 -20.97 -7.97 5.76
CA TYR A 430 -19.66 -7.79 5.13
C TYR A 430 -18.74 -7.00 6.08
N VAL A 431 -17.99 -7.73 6.89
CA VAL A 431 -17.11 -7.21 7.94
C VAL A 431 -15.67 -7.69 7.73
N ASP A 432 -14.73 -7.02 8.40
CA ASP A 432 -13.31 -7.42 8.41
C ASP A 432 -13.13 -8.80 9.05
N ASP A 433 -12.34 -9.66 8.41
CA ASP A 433 -11.86 -10.91 8.96
C ASP A 433 -10.48 -10.71 9.59
N TYR A 434 -10.40 -10.85 10.89
CA TYR A 434 -9.14 -10.77 11.65
C TYR A 434 -8.55 -12.15 11.97
N GLY A 435 -9.10 -13.22 11.41
CA GLY A 435 -8.58 -14.58 11.56
C GLY A 435 -7.28 -14.84 10.80
N GLU A 436 -7.06 -14.05 9.75
CA GLU A 436 -5.88 -14.10 8.90
C GLU A 436 -4.88 -13.01 9.27
N MET A 437 -3.62 -13.16 8.84
CA MET A 437 -2.58 -12.15 9.09
C MET A 437 -2.81 -10.85 8.30
N ILE A 438 -3.44 -10.98 7.13
CA ILE A 438 -3.86 -9.86 6.27
C ILE A 438 -5.38 -9.72 6.39
N VAL A 439 -5.83 -8.55 6.80
CA VAL A 439 -7.26 -8.28 6.95
C VAL A 439 -7.92 -8.14 5.57
N GLN A 440 -9.01 -8.85 5.39
CA GLN A 440 -9.83 -8.88 4.18
C GLN A 440 -11.31 -9.00 4.58
N PRO A 441 -12.27 -8.85 3.66
CA PRO A 441 -13.68 -9.15 3.97
C PRO A 441 -13.86 -10.62 4.35
N LYS A 442 -14.71 -10.88 5.33
CA LYS A 442 -15.02 -12.23 5.79
C LYS A 442 -15.70 -13.05 4.69
N SER A 443 -15.24 -14.27 4.47
CA SER A 443 -15.84 -15.21 3.53
C SER A 443 -17.03 -15.96 4.17
N PRO A 444 -18.08 -16.34 3.37
CA PRO A 444 -18.28 -16.03 1.97
C PRO A 444 -18.69 -14.57 1.74
N CYS A 445 -18.08 -13.93 0.76
CA CYS A 445 -18.35 -12.55 0.37
C CYS A 445 -19.08 -12.55 -0.98
N ARG A 446 -20.42 -12.80 -0.94
CA ARG A 446 -21.22 -13.04 -2.15
C ARG A 446 -21.74 -11.74 -2.74
N ILE A 447 -21.48 -11.53 -4.02
CA ILE A 447 -21.92 -10.37 -4.79
C ILE A 447 -22.59 -10.85 -6.06
N ARG A 448 -23.73 -10.24 -6.40
CA ARG A 448 -24.42 -10.44 -7.68
C ARG A 448 -23.93 -9.41 -8.68
N TYR A 449 -23.67 -9.86 -9.91
CA TYR A 449 -23.33 -8.97 -11.01
C TYR A 449 -24.38 -9.07 -12.13
N LYS A 450 -24.52 -7.99 -12.89
CA LYS A 450 -25.33 -7.93 -14.11
C LYS A 450 -24.60 -7.09 -15.15
N ARG A 451 -24.53 -7.59 -16.40
CA ARG A 451 -23.91 -6.85 -17.51
C ARG A 451 -24.60 -5.51 -17.70
N ARG A 452 -23.83 -4.46 -17.83
CA ARG A 452 -24.35 -3.11 -18.04
C ARG A 452 -24.91 -2.96 -19.44
N THR A 453 -26.14 -2.40 -19.50
CA THR A 453 -26.74 -1.82 -20.70
C THR A 453 -27.03 -0.35 -20.38
N ALA A 454 -27.28 0.48 -21.40
CA ALA A 454 -27.67 1.87 -21.20
C ALA A 454 -28.87 1.98 -20.25
N ASP A 455 -29.91 1.16 -20.46
CA ASP A 455 -31.13 1.15 -19.63
C ASP A 455 -30.84 0.69 -18.19
N THR A 456 -29.99 -0.31 -18.02
CA THR A 456 -29.63 -0.82 -16.68
C THR A 456 -28.88 0.24 -15.87
N PHE A 457 -28.03 1.03 -16.52
CA PHE A 457 -27.31 2.12 -15.87
C PHE A 457 -28.26 3.26 -15.48
N ILE A 458 -29.09 3.71 -16.40
CA ILE A 458 -30.06 4.79 -16.19
C ILE A 458 -31.08 4.43 -15.09
N SER A 459 -31.62 3.20 -15.11
CA SER A 459 -32.61 2.77 -14.13
C SER A 459 -32.07 2.66 -12.69
N LYS A 460 -30.78 2.34 -12.54
CA LYS A 460 -30.19 2.13 -11.20
C LYS A 460 -29.65 3.42 -10.55
N TYR A 461 -29.18 4.37 -11.34
CA TYR A 461 -28.48 5.57 -10.83
C TYR A 461 -29.15 6.89 -11.23
N GLY A 462 -30.32 6.86 -11.92
CA GLY A 462 -31.05 8.03 -12.40
C GLY A 462 -30.44 8.70 -13.65
N THR A 463 -31.22 9.55 -14.32
CA THR A 463 -30.74 10.35 -15.44
C THR A 463 -30.03 11.60 -14.94
N ALA A 464 -29.13 12.16 -15.74
CA ALA A 464 -28.40 13.40 -15.41
C ALA A 464 -29.30 14.62 -15.12
N GLY A 465 -30.63 14.50 -15.31
CA GLY A 465 -31.61 15.55 -15.04
C GLY A 465 -32.06 15.67 -13.57
N ASP A 466 -31.83 14.66 -12.73
CA ASP A 466 -32.30 14.66 -11.33
C ASP A 466 -31.39 15.44 -10.35
N GLN A 467 -30.47 16.25 -10.87
CA GLN A 467 -29.46 16.97 -10.04
C GLN A 467 -29.98 18.28 -9.42
N GLN A 468 -31.25 18.69 -9.57
CA GLN A 468 -31.69 20.02 -9.13
C GLN A 468 -32.35 20.09 -7.74
N GLU A 469 -32.63 18.98 -7.04
CA GLU A 469 -33.36 19.05 -5.76
C GLU A 469 -32.57 18.72 -4.49
N ALA A 470 -31.32 18.32 -4.56
CA ALA A 470 -30.52 17.96 -3.36
C ALA A 470 -29.52 19.03 -2.87
N SER A 471 -29.47 20.23 -3.47
CA SER A 471 -28.45 21.26 -3.17
C SER A 471 -28.93 22.47 -2.37
N SER A 472 -30.05 22.38 -1.67
CA SER A 472 -30.59 23.50 -0.89
C SER A 472 -30.50 23.30 0.62
N GLN A 473 -29.30 23.13 1.17
CA GLN A 473 -29.04 23.44 2.59
C GLN A 473 -27.52 23.41 2.89
N CYS A 474 -26.80 24.42 2.44
CA CYS A 474 -25.56 24.92 3.08
C CYS A 474 -25.47 26.43 2.83
N PRO A 475 -25.22 27.26 3.84
CA PRO A 475 -25.13 28.71 3.65
C PRO A 475 -23.85 29.10 2.91
N ALA A 476 -24.00 29.90 1.87
CA ALA A 476 -22.92 30.42 1.04
C ALA A 476 -22.06 31.44 1.81
N ALA A 477 -20.75 31.32 1.67
CA ALA A 477 -19.81 32.39 2.04
C ALA A 477 -19.80 33.51 0.95
N PRO A 478 -19.58 34.78 1.31
CA PRO A 478 -19.78 35.90 0.40
C PRO A 478 -18.72 35.99 -0.69
N SER A 479 -19.21 36.13 -1.92
CA SER A 479 -18.40 36.36 -3.13
C SER A 479 -17.88 37.80 -3.19
N THR A 480 -16.57 37.98 -3.21
CA THR A 480 -15.95 39.25 -3.65
C THR A 480 -15.70 39.20 -5.15
N LYS A 481 -16.34 40.13 -5.87
CA LYS A 481 -16.15 40.37 -7.30
C LYS A 481 -14.77 40.96 -7.57
N ALA A 482 -13.99 40.33 -8.44
CA ALA A 482 -12.77 40.92 -8.99
C ALA A 482 -13.10 41.74 -10.25
N GLN A 483 -12.68 42.98 -10.30
CA GLN A 483 -12.69 43.84 -11.50
C GLN A 483 -11.44 43.58 -12.36
N PRO A 484 -11.50 43.84 -13.68
CA PRO A 484 -10.37 43.61 -14.57
C PRO A 484 -9.33 44.72 -14.44
N ALA A 485 -8.07 44.36 -14.27
CA ALA A 485 -6.94 45.28 -14.24
C ALA A 485 -6.32 45.43 -15.64
N THR A 486 -6.10 46.67 -15.97
CA THR A 486 -5.43 47.22 -17.15
C THR A 486 -3.95 46.87 -17.23
N THR A 487 -3.51 46.61 -18.43
CA THR A 487 -2.13 46.33 -18.87
C THR A 487 -1.22 47.54 -18.63
N THR A 488 -0.14 47.37 -17.88
CA THR A 488 1.05 48.21 -17.95
C THR A 488 2.28 47.33 -17.94
N THR A 489 3.08 47.48 -18.98
CA THR A 489 4.37 46.82 -19.21
C THR A 489 5.43 47.41 -18.29
N GLU A 490 5.91 46.65 -17.32
CA GLU A 490 7.16 46.93 -16.61
C GLU A 490 8.02 45.67 -16.61
N ALA A 491 9.33 45.87 -16.80
CA ALA A 491 10.33 44.82 -16.86
C ALA A 491 10.41 44.07 -15.53
N THR A 492 9.92 42.85 -15.48
CA THR A 492 9.93 41.98 -14.31
C THR A 492 11.09 41.00 -14.38
N THR A 493 11.96 41.06 -13.37
CA THR A 493 12.81 39.94 -12.97
C THR A 493 11.91 38.72 -12.76
N ASN A 494 12.09 37.67 -13.59
CA ASN A 494 11.32 36.45 -13.48
C ASN A 494 11.46 35.84 -12.08
N PRO A 495 10.38 35.66 -11.33
CA PRO A 495 10.45 35.00 -10.05
C PRO A 495 10.96 33.57 -10.27
N THR A 496 12.00 33.19 -9.59
CA THR A 496 12.57 31.84 -9.59
C THR A 496 12.01 31.06 -8.40
N PHE A 497 11.80 29.77 -8.57
CA PHE A 497 11.51 28.88 -7.45
C PHE A 497 12.64 27.87 -7.29
N TYR A 498 12.77 27.32 -6.08
CA TYR A 498 13.83 26.38 -5.76
C TYR A 498 13.24 25.00 -5.48
N ILE A 499 13.92 23.97 -5.98
CA ILE A 499 13.59 22.57 -5.70
C ILE A 499 14.64 22.00 -4.76
N SER A 500 14.21 21.52 -3.60
CA SER A 500 15.05 20.77 -2.66
C SER A 500 14.53 19.36 -2.47
N ILE A 501 15.44 18.39 -2.34
CA ILE A 501 15.11 16.98 -2.17
C ILE A 501 15.75 16.48 -0.88
N ASP A 502 14.90 16.02 0.03
CA ASP A 502 15.35 15.36 1.25
C ASP A 502 15.84 13.95 0.92
N LYS A 503 17.14 13.75 0.92
CA LYS A 503 17.79 12.48 0.58
C LYS A 503 17.50 11.37 1.60
N GLN A 504 17.13 11.70 2.84
CA GLN A 504 16.77 10.70 3.86
C GLN A 504 15.36 10.16 3.62
N LEU A 505 14.46 10.98 3.09
CA LEU A 505 13.10 10.58 2.74
C LEU A 505 13.01 9.96 1.34
N CYS A 506 13.93 10.31 0.44
CA CYS A 506 13.91 9.83 -0.94
C CYS A 506 14.31 8.36 -1.02
N GLN A 507 13.42 7.52 -1.52
CA GLN A 507 13.62 6.09 -1.75
C GLN A 507 13.81 5.74 -3.24
N GLY A 508 13.95 6.74 -4.10
CA GLY A 508 14.19 6.53 -5.53
C GLY A 508 13.02 5.89 -6.29
N HIS A 509 11.78 6.13 -5.85
CA HIS A 509 10.57 5.64 -6.54
C HIS A 509 10.44 6.15 -7.98
N ALA A 510 11.23 7.14 -8.38
CA ALA A 510 11.30 7.74 -9.71
C ALA A 510 9.99 8.37 -10.22
N MET A 511 8.98 8.56 -9.33
CA MET A 511 7.73 9.21 -9.72
C MET A 511 7.96 10.64 -10.20
N CYS A 512 8.83 11.40 -9.52
CA CYS A 512 9.20 12.76 -9.91
C CYS A 512 9.86 12.81 -11.29
N ALA A 513 10.75 11.87 -11.62
CA ALA A 513 11.37 11.79 -12.95
C ALA A 513 10.39 11.28 -14.02
N GLY A 514 9.37 10.50 -13.62
CA GLY A 514 8.27 10.11 -14.52
C GLY A 514 7.33 11.28 -14.84
N GLU A 515 7.06 12.14 -13.86
CA GLU A 515 6.21 13.32 -14.01
C GLU A 515 6.89 14.46 -14.77
N SER A 516 8.15 14.72 -14.46
CA SER A 516 8.90 15.85 -14.98
C SER A 516 10.36 15.45 -15.20
N PRO A 517 10.66 14.68 -16.27
CA PRO A 517 12.02 14.21 -16.56
C PRO A 517 13.00 15.37 -16.83
N GLU A 518 12.49 16.51 -17.25
CA GLU A 518 13.25 17.74 -17.44
C GLU A 518 13.69 18.38 -16.12
N LEU A 519 12.98 18.13 -15.00
CA LEU A 519 13.27 18.71 -13.69
C LEU A 519 13.94 17.72 -12.73
N PHE A 520 13.75 16.44 -12.92
CA PHE A 520 14.21 15.41 -11.99
C PHE A 520 14.92 14.27 -12.70
N ASN A 521 16.02 13.85 -12.14
CA ASN A 521 16.70 12.61 -12.49
C ASN A 521 16.80 11.71 -11.26
N VAL A 522 16.81 10.40 -11.46
CA VAL A 522 16.98 9.43 -10.37
C VAL A 522 18.16 8.52 -10.70
N SER A 523 19.21 8.66 -9.90
CA SER A 523 20.42 7.83 -9.98
C SER A 523 20.73 7.26 -8.59
N ASN A 524 21.24 6.05 -8.54
CA ASN A 524 21.55 5.36 -7.27
C ASN A 524 20.40 5.36 -6.25
N ASN A 525 19.15 5.25 -6.74
CA ASN A 525 17.92 5.29 -5.95
C ASN A 525 17.71 6.59 -5.15
N VAL A 526 18.27 7.70 -5.59
CA VAL A 526 18.02 9.04 -5.04
C VAL A 526 17.66 9.97 -6.17
N ALA A 527 16.59 10.73 -6.00
CA ALA A 527 16.22 11.79 -6.93
C ALA A 527 17.17 12.98 -6.77
N THR A 528 17.47 13.63 -7.88
CA THR A 528 18.21 14.89 -7.95
C THR A 528 17.45 15.85 -8.85
N ALA A 529 17.40 17.12 -8.51
CA ALA A 529 16.90 18.14 -9.40
C ALA A 529 17.92 18.39 -10.52
N THR A 530 17.49 18.33 -11.78
CA THR A 530 18.32 18.62 -12.96
C THR A 530 18.64 20.12 -13.06
N VAL A 531 17.71 20.96 -12.57
CA VAL A 531 17.85 22.39 -12.50
C VAL A 531 17.48 22.83 -11.09
N ALA A 532 18.38 23.49 -10.38
CA ALA A 532 18.15 23.91 -8.99
C ALA A 532 17.11 25.06 -8.89
N SER A 533 17.07 25.95 -9.88
CA SER A 533 16.16 27.10 -9.95
C SER A 533 15.50 27.16 -11.33
N PRO A 534 14.43 26.39 -11.56
CA PRO A 534 13.72 26.39 -12.84
C PRO A 534 12.91 27.68 -13.04
N SER A 535 12.52 27.94 -14.30
CA SER A 535 11.64 29.07 -14.64
C SER A 535 10.23 28.85 -14.08
N VAL A 536 9.49 29.94 -13.80
CA VAL A 536 8.12 29.90 -13.27
C VAL A 536 7.16 29.08 -14.12
N SER A 537 7.38 29.02 -15.43
CA SER A 537 6.59 28.19 -16.35
C SER A 537 6.66 26.69 -16.04
N MET A 538 7.64 26.25 -15.24
CA MET A 538 7.81 24.86 -14.81
C MET A 538 7.27 24.61 -13.40
N LEU A 539 6.71 25.62 -12.71
CA LEU A 539 6.25 25.53 -11.32
C LEU A 539 5.15 24.49 -11.14
N GLU A 540 4.16 24.45 -12.02
CA GLU A 540 3.07 23.46 -11.96
C GLU A 540 3.59 22.03 -12.11
N LYS A 541 4.53 21.81 -13.03
CA LYS A 541 5.17 20.49 -13.21
C LYS A 541 5.99 20.08 -11.99
N ALA A 542 6.71 21.02 -11.39
CA ALA A 542 7.47 20.77 -10.17
C ALA A 542 6.54 20.46 -8.99
N GLN A 543 5.42 21.16 -8.85
CA GLN A 543 4.41 20.90 -7.83
C GLN A 543 3.72 19.55 -8.06
N CYS A 544 3.40 19.20 -9.30
CA CYS A 544 2.85 17.90 -9.66
C CYS A 544 3.81 16.77 -9.23
N ALA A 545 5.09 16.88 -9.57
CA ALA A 545 6.11 15.92 -9.17
C ALA A 545 6.28 15.85 -7.63
N ALA A 546 6.20 16.98 -6.92
CA ALA A 546 6.26 17.03 -5.47
C ALA A 546 5.05 16.35 -4.83
N ASN A 547 3.85 16.59 -5.35
CA ASN A 547 2.59 16.00 -4.88
C ASN A 547 2.57 14.47 -5.11
N HIS A 548 3.13 14.01 -6.23
CA HIS A 548 3.25 12.59 -6.53
C HIS A 548 4.45 11.91 -5.89
N CYS A 549 5.29 12.63 -5.15
CA CYS A 549 6.38 12.04 -4.39
C CYS A 549 5.85 11.24 -3.19
N PRO A 550 5.90 9.90 -3.20
CA PRO A 550 5.22 9.08 -2.18
C PRO A 550 5.79 9.27 -0.78
N ASN A 551 6.97 9.86 -0.66
CA ASN A 551 7.62 10.15 0.62
C ASN A 551 7.67 11.65 0.95
N ALA A 552 7.02 12.51 0.14
CA ALA A 552 7.12 13.96 0.23
C ALA A 552 8.57 14.46 0.41
N ALA A 553 9.49 13.82 -0.28
CA ALA A 553 10.92 14.15 -0.24
C ALA A 553 11.25 15.45 -1.01
N ILE A 554 10.31 15.95 -1.82
CA ILE A 554 10.50 17.13 -2.67
C ILE A 554 9.81 18.33 -2.03
N LYS A 555 10.56 19.40 -1.84
CA LYS A 555 10.05 20.71 -1.39
C LYS A 555 10.29 21.74 -2.46
N ILE A 556 9.27 22.56 -2.71
CA ILE A 556 9.33 23.69 -3.61
C ILE A 556 9.16 24.96 -2.78
N THR A 557 10.12 25.87 -2.89
CA THR A 557 10.10 27.19 -2.23
C THR A 557 10.11 28.28 -3.29
N THR A 558 9.14 29.18 -3.20
CA THR A 558 9.11 30.41 -4.00
C THR A 558 9.66 31.54 -3.14
N ASP A 559 10.59 32.33 -3.66
CA ASP A 559 11.05 33.52 -2.96
C ASP A 559 9.91 34.55 -2.82
N HIS A 560 9.27 34.56 -1.65
CA HIS A 560 8.51 35.68 -1.14
C HIS A 560 9.33 36.39 -0.06
N SER A 561 10.58 36.75 -0.37
CA SER A 561 11.37 37.61 0.51
C SER A 561 11.45 39.01 -0.08
N SER A 562 10.40 39.80 0.14
CA SER A 562 10.51 41.26 0.35
C SER A 562 9.14 41.84 0.65
N LYS A 563 8.77 41.79 1.93
CA LYS A 563 8.24 42.96 2.67
C LYS A 563 8.14 42.63 4.16
#